data_e12ef0ca6bc19a8f7f7c998741055cf9
#
_entry.id   e12ef0ca6bc19a8f7f7c998741055cf9
#
_cell.length_a   1.000
_cell.length_b   1.000
_cell.length_c   1.000
_cell.angle_alpha   90.00
_cell.angle_beta   90.00
_cell.angle_gamma   90.00
#
_symmetry.space_group_name_H-M   'P 1'
#
loop_
_entity.id
_entity.type
_entity.pdbx_description
1 polymer ?
#
loop_
_entity_poly.entity_id
_entity_poly.type
_entity_poly.pdbx_seq_one_letter_code
_entity_poly.pdbx_strand_id
1 'polypeptide(L)'
;MKKLGPLVIGDLTAKYPVIQGGMGVGISLSSLAGAVAKAGGIGIISTAQIGFRDPDFLKEPMEANMRAIRSEFEKARQIAPKGIIGFNIMVATKNYARYVKEAIRAGADIIISGAGLPVDLPEYLAEAKRLASEAGETVRTKIAPIVSTAKSALVICKMWDRKYHRIPDLVVIEGPLAGGHLGFTREQLAAYGADTDQVTKTYDEKAYDEEIRGIIKVVKQFEEKYNSHIPVVLAGGIYTHENVEHAMELGADGVQVGTRFVTTRECDAPMSYKQAYLDATEKDIVITKSPVGMPGRAIRNVFLDNTSENRVKIEHCYQCLEHCDPKNIPYCITKALSNAAEGDLDHALLFCGSNACRCDRIETVEDVIGDLMGVAG
;
A
#
# COMPACT_ATOMS: atom_id res chain seq x y z
N MET A 1 -2.80 -15.51 26.05
CA MET A 1 -2.72 -14.90 24.72
C MET A 1 -3.16 -15.90 23.68
N LYS A 2 -4.15 -15.57 22.85
CA LYS A 2 -4.61 -16.44 21.76
C LYS A 2 -3.54 -16.37 20.65
N LYS A 3 -2.95 -17.50 20.28
CA LYS A 3 -1.93 -17.53 19.23
C LYS A 3 -2.57 -17.06 17.91
N LEU A 4 -2.05 -15.99 17.31
CA LEU A 4 -2.51 -15.49 16.02
C LEU A 4 -2.26 -16.58 14.96
N GLY A 5 -3.30 -16.89 14.17
CA GLY A 5 -3.24 -17.91 13.12
C GLY A 5 -2.51 -17.39 11.86
N PRO A 6 -2.23 -18.30 10.90
CA PRO A 6 -1.72 -17.90 9.59
C PRO A 6 -2.79 -17.16 8.80
N LEU A 7 -2.37 -16.25 7.88
CA LEU A 7 -3.27 -15.65 6.90
C LEU A 7 -3.38 -16.57 5.68
N VAL A 8 -4.60 -17.01 5.38
CA VAL A 8 -4.90 -17.91 4.26
C VAL A 8 -5.66 -17.14 3.17
N ILE A 9 -5.16 -17.14 1.94
CA ILE A 9 -5.74 -16.46 0.78
C ILE A 9 -5.86 -17.49 -0.36
N GLY A 10 -6.93 -18.24 -0.39
CA GLY A 10 -7.07 -19.38 -1.29
C GLY A 10 -6.01 -20.45 -1.03
N ASP A 11 -5.12 -20.69 -2.01
CA ASP A 11 -3.99 -21.63 -1.90
C ASP A 11 -2.69 -21.01 -1.35
N LEU A 12 -2.70 -19.69 -1.02
CA LEU A 12 -1.57 -19.03 -0.36
C LEU A 12 -1.75 -19.06 1.16
N THR A 13 -0.66 -19.34 1.88
CA THR A 13 -0.66 -19.35 3.35
C THR A 13 0.58 -18.63 3.86
N ALA A 14 0.38 -17.43 4.44
CA ALA A 14 1.43 -16.72 5.15
C ALA A 14 1.49 -17.18 6.61
N LYS A 15 2.70 -17.47 7.11
CA LYS A 15 2.93 -17.93 8.49
C LYS A 15 2.41 -16.93 9.51
N TYR A 16 2.61 -15.64 9.25
CA TYR A 16 2.15 -14.54 10.07
C TYR A 16 1.09 -13.73 9.31
N PRO A 17 0.00 -13.31 9.97
CA PRO A 17 -1.08 -12.55 9.35
C PRO A 17 -0.69 -11.07 9.15
N VAL A 18 0.50 -10.83 8.60
CA VAL A 18 1.07 -9.50 8.36
C VAL A 18 1.40 -9.33 6.89
N ILE A 19 0.84 -8.29 6.29
CA ILE A 19 1.20 -7.79 4.96
C ILE A 19 2.05 -6.52 5.16
N GLN A 20 3.21 -6.44 4.55
CA GLN A 20 3.91 -5.16 4.43
C GLN A 20 3.26 -4.39 3.28
N GLY A 21 2.68 -3.23 3.58
CA GLY A 21 2.01 -2.39 2.59
C GLY A 21 2.97 -1.81 1.55
N GLY A 22 2.54 -1.75 0.30
CA GLY A 22 3.34 -1.17 -0.78
C GLY A 22 3.56 0.33 -0.58
N MET A 23 4.80 0.79 -0.61
CA MET A 23 5.20 2.17 -0.40
C MET A 23 6.07 2.66 -1.58
N GLY A 24 5.57 3.60 -2.34
CA GLY A 24 6.27 4.20 -3.48
C GLY A 24 6.61 5.68 -3.22
N VAL A 25 7.53 6.23 -3.94
CA VAL A 25 8.44 5.68 -4.96
C VAL A 25 9.69 5.13 -4.27
N GLY A 26 10.10 3.90 -4.59
CA GLY A 26 11.40 3.39 -4.17
C GLY A 26 11.56 3.03 -2.67
N ILE A 27 10.48 3.02 -1.89
CA ILE A 27 10.51 2.73 -0.44
C ILE A 27 10.34 1.25 -0.17
N SER A 28 9.40 0.57 -0.86
CA SER A 28 9.27 -0.89 -0.83
C SER A 28 9.57 -1.49 -2.20
N LEU A 29 10.77 -1.99 -2.37
CA LEU A 29 11.24 -2.73 -3.53
C LEU A 29 11.59 -4.18 -3.12
N SER A 30 12.54 -4.77 -3.82
CA SER A 30 12.90 -6.18 -3.66
C SER A 30 13.49 -6.52 -2.29
N SER A 31 14.28 -5.63 -1.69
CA SER A 31 14.93 -5.90 -0.41
C SER A 31 13.91 -6.03 0.71
N LEU A 32 13.06 -5.02 0.89
CA LEU A 32 12.03 -5.05 1.92
C LEU A 32 11.00 -6.16 1.69
N ALA A 33 10.42 -6.22 0.49
CA ALA A 33 9.38 -7.21 0.18
C ALA A 33 9.92 -8.64 0.30
N GLY A 34 11.15 -8.89 -0.18
CA GLY A 34 11.82 -10.18 -0.03
C GLY A 34 12.08 -10.55 1.43
N ALA A 35 12.55 -9.60 2.25
CA ALA A 35 12.80 -9.84 3.66
C ALA A 35 11.51 -10.19 4.43
N VAL A 36 10.41 -9.44 4.20
CA VAL A 36 9.11 -9.72 4.83
C VAL A 36 8.58 -11.10 4.41
N ALA A 37 8.65 -11.43 3.13
CA ALA A 37 8.23 -12.73 2.62
C ALA A 37 9.07 -13.88 3.18
N LYS A 38 10.39 -13.67 3.34
CA LYS A 38 11.32 -14.63 3.98
C LYS A 38 11.01 -14.82 5.46
N ALA A 39 10.65 -13.76 6.17
CA ALA A 39 10.27 -13.83 7.58
C ALA A 39 8.90 -14.49 7.82
N GLY A 40 8.11 -14.73 6.76
CA GLY A 40 6.83 -15.45 6.82
C GLY A 40 5.59 -14.55 6.80
N GLY A 41 5.75 -13.25 6.54
CA GLY A 41 4.67 -12.34 6.15
C GLY A 41 4.44 -12.33 4.64
N ILE A 42 3.70 -11.33 4.15
CA ILE A 42 3.50 -11.06 2.72
C ILE A 42 4.24 -9.78 2.36
N GLY A 43 5.23 -9.87 1.47
CA GLY A 43 6.01 -8.74 1.00
C GLY A 43 5.40 -8.11 -0.25
N ILE A 44 5.23 -6.78 -0.25
CA ILE A 44 4.60 -6.05 -1.35
C ILE A 44 5.54 -5.00 -1.94
N ILE A 45 5.84 -5.16 -3.23
CA ILE A 45 6.59 -4.19 -4.03
C ILE A 45 5.62 -3.12 -4.54
N SER A 46 6.00 -1.84 -4.43
CA SER A 46 5.22 -0.75 -5.03
C SER A 46 5.64 -0.53 -6.48
N THR A 47 4.66 -0.50 -7.39
CA THR A 47 4.92 -0.20 -8.81
C THR A 47 5.00 1.29 -9.12
N ALA A 48 4.72 2.17 -8.15
CA ALA A 48 4.72 3.62 -8.36
C ALA A 48 6.10 4.10 -8.83
N GLN A 49 6.23 4.38 -10.14
CA GLN A 49 7.46 4.80 -10.80
C GLN A 49 8.68 3.94 -10.44
N ILE A 50 8.47 2.64 -10.37
CA ILE A 50 9.45 1.65 -9.90
C ILE A 50 10.78 1.68 -10.66
N GLY A 51 10.75 2.10 -11.94
CA GLY A 51 11.93 2.25 -12.81
C GLY A 51 12.65 3.58 -12.64
N PHE A 52 12.38 4.39 -11.63
CA PHE A 52 12.91 5.75 -11.47
C PHE A 52 14.47 5.83 -11.45
N ARG A 53 15.14 4.72 -11.13
CA ARG A 53 16.62 4.62 -11.15
C ARG A 53 17.20 4.20 -12.51
N ASP A 54 16.35 3.81 -13.48
CA ASP A 54 16.83 3.42 -14.80
C ASP A 54 17.37 4.64 -15.56
N PRO A 55 18.50 4.53 -16.27
CA PRO A 55 19.14 5.65 -16.96
C PRO A 55 18.25 6.32 -18.02
N ASP A 56 17.31 5.57 -18.60
CA ASP A 56 16.38 6.04 -19.63
C ASP A 56 15.00 6.43 -19.09
N PHE A 57 14.80 6.39 -17.75
CA PHE A 57 13.51 6.68 -17.12
C PHE A 57 12.91 8.02 -17.54
N LEU A 58 13.73 9.07 -17.71
CA LEU A 58 13.25 10.37 -18.16
C LEU A 58 12.72 10.36 -19.60
N LYS A 59 13.23 9.47 -20.45
CA LYS A 59 12.85 9.38 -21.86
C LYS A 59 11.71 8.40 -22.07
N GLU A 60 11.77 7.25 -21.42
CA GLU A 60 10.85 6.12 -21.60
C GLU A 60 10.37 5.56 -20.24
N PRO A 61 9.65 6.38 -19.42
CA PRO A 61 9.30 5.99 -18.05
C PRO A 61 8.47 4.71 -18.00
N MET A 62 7.62 4.46 -19.01
CA MET A 62 6.79 3.24 -19.04
C MET A 62 7.66 1.99 -19.22
N GLU A 63 8.58 1.99 -20.18
CA GLU A 63 9.41 0.81 -20.44
C GLU A 63 10.41 0.57 -19.32
N ALA A 64 10.95 1.63 -18.70
CA ALA A 64 11.75 1.54 -17.49
C ALA A 64 10.97 0.87 -16.35
N ASN A 65 9.72 1.29 -16.13
CA ASN A 65 8.86 0.69 -15.10
C ASN A 65 8.55 -0.80 -15.40
N MET A 66 8.30 -1.16 -16.67
CA MET A 66 8.06 -2.57 -17.04
C MET A 66 9.29 -3.45 -16.78
N ARG A 67 10.49 -2.98 -17.10
CA ARG A 67 11.74 -3.70 -16.79
C ARG A 67 11.95 -3.84 -15.28
N ALA A 68 11.71 -2.74 -14.55
CA ALA A 68 11.90 -2.72 -13.11
C ALA A 68 10.92 -3.63 -12.36
N ILE A 69 9.64 -3.76 -12.80
CA ILE A 69 8.69 -4.74 -12.24
C ILE A 69 9.28 -6.14 -12.28
N ARG A 70 9.81 -6.58 -13.43
CA ARG A 70 10.43 -7.91 -13.56
C ARG A 70 11.65 -8.06 -12.68
N SER A 71 12.59 -7.12 -12.79
CA SER A 71 13.86 -7.22 -12.07
C SER A 71 13.70 -7.16 -10.55
N GLU A 72 12.82 -6.30 -10.04
CA GLU A 72 12.58 -6.21 -8.60
C GLU A 72 11.85 -7.46 -8.07
N PHE A 73 10.91 -8.01 -8.84
CA PHE A 73 10.28 -9.28 -8.46
C PHE A 73 11.27 -10.44 -8.43
N GLU A 74 12.13 -10.57 -9.45
CA GLU A 74 13.17 -11.61 -9.51
C GLU A 74 14.12 -11.52 -8.31
N LYS A 75 14.61 -10.32 -7.97
CA LYS A 75 15.47 -10.09 -6.80
C LYS A 75 14.75 -10.47 -5.49
N ALA A 76 13.50 -10.05 -5.31
CA ALA A 76 12.72 -10.41 -4.12
C ALA A 76 12.49 -11.93 -4.03
N ARG A 77 12.24 -12.59 -5.16
CA ARG A 77 12.08 -14.04 -5.25
C ARG A 77 13.38 -14.79 -4.92
N GLN A 78 14.55 -14.23 -5.26
CA GLN A 78 15.85 -14.77 -4.84
C GLN A 78 16.03 -14.69 -3.32
N ILE A 79 15.57 -13.62 -2.67
CA ILE A 79 15.63 -13.47 -1.21
C ILE A 79 14.66 -14.45 -0.52
N ALA A 80 13.46 -14.62 -1.08
CA ALA A 80 12.40 -15.47 -0.54
C ALA A 80 11.83 -16.43 -1.60
N PRO A 81 12.52 -17.52 -1.93
CA PRO A 81 12.13 -18.44 -3.01
C PRO A 81 10.74 -19.06 -2.84
N LYS A 82 10.27 -19.22 -1.60
CA LYS A 82 8.96 -19.80 -1.23
C LYS A 82 8.04 -18.80 -0.52
N GLY A 83 8.49 -17.54 -0.35
CA GLY A 83 7.71 -16.51 0.30
C GLY A 83 6.60 -15.98 -0.61
N ILE A 84 5.60 -15.33 -0.02
CA ILE A 84 4.52 -14.69 -0.76
C ILE A 84 4.94 -13.25 -1.08
N ILE A 85 5.04 -12.94 -2.38
CA ILE A 85 5.48 -11.64 -2.89
C ILE A 85 4.45 -11.11 -3.86
N GLY A 86 4.01 -9.88 -3.63
CA GLY A 86 3.02 -9.23 -4.47
C GLY A 86 3.41 -7.82 -4.88
N PHE A 87 2.46 -7.17 -5.57
CA PHE A 87 2.58 -5.78 -5.97
C PHE A 87 1.42 -4.94 -5.47
N ASN A 88 1.72 -3.72 -5.06
CA ASN A 88 0.73 -2.65 -4.93
C ASN A 88 0.71 -1.85 -6.23
N ILE A 89 -0.48 -1.71 -6.84
CA ILE A 89 -0.69 -1.00 -8.10
C ILE A 89 -1.85 -0.02 -7.95
N MET A 90 -1.56 1.26 -8.10
CA MET A 90 -2.58 2.32 -7.99
C MET A 90 -3.44 2.39 -9.26
N VAL A 91 -4.77 2.36 -9.10
CA VAL A 91 -5.74 2.48 -10.19
C VAL A 91 -5.57 3.79 -10.95
N ALA A 92 -5.25 4.89 -10.26
CA ALA A 92 -5.05 6.21 -10.86
C ALA A 92 -3.79 6.31 -11.76
N THR A 93 -2.95 5.27 -11.80
CA THR A 93 -1.75 5.25 -12.63
C THR A 93 -2.10 5.15 -14.11
N LYS A 94 -1.50 6.00 -14.93
CA LYS A 94 -1.63 5.90 -16.38
C LYS A 94 -1.16 4.52 -16.85
N ASN A 95 -1.96 3.89 -17.73
CA ASN A 95 -1.71 2.53 -18.20
C ASN A 95 -1.76 1.44 -17.09
N TYR A 96 -2.62 1.61 -16.07
CA TYR A 96 -2.85 0.66 -14.98
C TYR A 96 -2.89 -0.80 -15.45
N ALA A 97 -3.63 -1.10 -16.54
CA ALA A 97 -3.73 -2.44 -17.10
C ALA A 97 -2.36 -3.05 -17.49
N ARG A 98 -1.43 -2.24 -18.03
CA ARG A 98 -0.08 -2.72 -18.40
C ARG A 98 0.72 -3.13 -17.17
N TYR A 99 0.64 -2.32 -16.09
CA TYR A 99 1.30 -2.66 -14.82
C TYR A 99 0.77 -3.96 -14.24
N VAL A 100 -0.55 -4.13 -14.21
CA VAL A 100 -1.20 -5.37 -13.72
C VAL A 100 -0.74 -6.58 -14.52
N LYS A 101 -0.83 -6.51 -15.86
CA LYS A 101 -0.45 -7.62 -16.74
C LYS A 101 1.04 -7.97 -16.60
N GLU A 102 1.90 -6.96 -16.45
CA GLU A 102 3.34 -7.18 -16.27
C GLU A 102 3.66 -7.81 -14.91
N ALA A 103 3.01 -7.37 -13.83
CA ALA A 103 3.15 -7.99 -12.51
C ALA A 103 2.71 -9.46 -12.51
N ILE A 104 1.62 -9.80 -13.22
CA ILE A 104 1.17 -11.19 -13.36
C ILE A 104 2.19 -12.01 -14.16
N ARG A 105 2.73 -11.47 -15.27
CA ARG A 105 3.77 -12.15 -16.06
C ARG A 105 5.05 -12.38 -15.28
N ALA A 106 5.43 -11.44 -14.41
CA ALA A 106 6.56 -11.60 -13.52
C ALA A 106 6.37 -12.74 -12.49
N GLY A 107 5.13 -13.21 -12.28
CA GLY A 107 4.80 -14.28 -11.36
C GLY A 107 4.36 -13.83 -9.98
N ALA A 108 3.77 -12.63 -9.88
CA ALA A 108 3.24 -12.11 -8.62
C ALA A 108 2.25 -13.08 -7.97
N ASP A 109 2.41 -13.33 -6.68
CA ASP A 109 1.48 -14.16 -5.91
C ASP A 109 0.17 -13.41 -5.62
N ILE A 110 0.25 -12.08 -5.41
CA ILE A 110 -0.92 -11.24 -5.14
C ILE A 110 -0.72 -9.84 -5.73
N ILE A 111 -1.82 -9.24 -6.21
CA ILE A 111 -1.90 -7.82 -6.57
C ILE A 111 -2.91 -7.14 -5.65
N ILE A 112 -2.47 -6.09 -4.96
CA ILE A 112 -3.30 -5.24 -4.11
C ILE A 112 -3.48 -3.90 -4.82
N SER A 113 -4.71 -3.49 -5.08
CA SER A 113 -4.99 -2.26 -5.83
C SER A 113 -5.89 -1.30 -5.06
N GLY A 114 -5.47 -0.04 -5.02
CA GLY A 114 -6.15 1.09 -4.40
C GLY A 114 -5.92 2.39 -5.16
N ALA A 115 -6.11 3.53 -4.50
CA ALA A 115 -6.13 4.85 -5.13
C ALA A 115 -7.14 4.91 -6.29
N GLY A 116 -8.35 4.49 -6.01
CA GLY A 116 -9.48 4.24 -6.89
C GLY A 116 -10.00 2.80 -6.77
N LEU A 117 -11.21 2.54 -7.26
CA LEU A 117 -11.78 1.19 -7.24
C LEU A 117 -11.27 0.39 -8.45
N PRO A 118 -10.62 -0.78 -8.24
CA PRO A 118 -10.03 -1.59 -9.30
C PRO A 118 -11.10 -2.43 -10.04
N VAL A 119 -12.03 -1.75 -10.70
CA VAL A 119 -13.23 -2.38 -11.32
C VAL A 119 -12.84 -3.46 -12.31
N ASP A 120 -11.83 -3.20 -13.15
CA ASP A 120 -11.45 -4.06 -14.26
C ASP A 120 -10.27 -5.01 -13.93
N LEU A 121 -9.81 -5.04 -12.68
CA LEU A 121 -8.72 -5.93 -12.25
C LEU A 121 -9.01 -7.42 -12.52
N PRO A 122 -10.25 -7.94 -12.32
CA PRO A 122 -10.59 -9.32 -12.69
C PRO A 122 -10.45 -9.63 -14.17
N GLU A 123 -10.74 -8.66 -15.06
CA GLU A 123 -10.61 -8.80 -16.51
C GLU A 123 -9.15 -9.01 -16.91
N TYR A 124 -8.23 -8.19 -16.36
CA TYR A 124 -6.80 -8.31 -16.64
C TYR A 124 -6.22 -9.64 -16.16
N LEU A 125 -6.69 -10.13 -15.00
CA LEU A 125 -6.29 -11.44 -14.49
C LEU A 125 -6.86 -12.57 -15.40
N ALA A 126 -8.10 -12.47 -15.83
CA ALA A 126 -8.71 -13.47 -16.71
C ALA A 126 -7.99 -13.54 -18.06
N GLU A 127 -7.64 -12.39 -18.65
CA GLU A 127 -6.84 -12.33 -19.87
C GLU A 127 -5.46 -12.96 -19.69
N ALA A 128 -4.76 -12.64 -18.58
CA ALA A 128 -3.46 -13.22 -18.30
C ALA A 128 -3.54 -14.75 -18.11
N LYS A 129 -4.56 -15.26 -17.42
CA LYS A 129 -4.81 -16.70 -17.27
C LYS A 129 -5.05 -17.40 -18.61
N ARG A 130 -5.83 -16.77 -19.50
CA ARG A 130 -6.08 -17.31 -20.84
C ARG A 130 -4.78 -17.43 -21.65
N LEU A 131 -4.00 -16.34 -21.70
CA LEU A 131 -2.73 -16.32 -22.44
C LEU A 131 -1.71 -17.33 -21.87
N ALA A 132 -1.61 -17.44 -20.56
CA ALA A 132 -0.74 -18.43 -19.92
C ALA A 132 -1.19 -19.86 -20.24
N SER A 133 -2.49 -20.14 -20.19
CA SER A 133 -3.05 -21.46 -20.55
C SER A 133 -2.72 -21.86 -21.99
N GLU A 134 -2.79 -20.92 -22.93
CA GLU A 134 -2.42 -21.13 -24.34
C GLU A 134 -0.91 -21.44 -24.48
N ALA A 135 -0.07 -20.94 -23.56
CA ALA A 135 1.37 -21.23 -23.50
C ALA A 135 1.71 -22.47 -22.64
N GLY A 136 0.72 -23.17 -22.08
CA GLY A 136 0.95 -24.31 -21.18
C GLY A 136 1.40 -23.91 -19.77
N GLU A 137 1.22 -22.65 -19.39
CA GLU A 137 1.60 -22.08 -18.11
C GLU A 137 0.39 -21.89 -17.17
N THR A 138 0.62 -21.74 -15.88
CA THR A 138 -0.42 -21.53 -14.86
C THR A 138 -0.21 -20.21 -14.11
N VAL A 139 -1.23 -19.36 -14.09
CA VAL A 139 -1.29 -18.13 -13.30
C VAL A 139 -2.05 -18.38 -11.99
N ARG A 140 -1.38 -18.19 -10.85
CA ARG A 140 -1.93 -18.36 -9.50
C ARG A 140 -2.21 -17.04 -8.78
N THR A 141 -1.90 -15.92 -9.39
CA THR A 141 -2.02 -14.59 -8.82
C THR A 141 -3.40 -14.34 -8.20
N LYS A 142 -3.41 -13.87 -6.96
CA LYS A 142 -4.60 -13.39 -6.24
C LYS A 142 -4.79 -11.90 -6.48
N ILE A 143 -6.03 -11.41 -6.36
CA ILE A 143 -6.34 -10.00 -6.52
C ILE A 143 -7.16 -9.46 -5.36
N ALA A 144 -6.76 -8.30 -4.86
CA ALA A 144 -7.33 -7.66 -3.67
C ALA A 144 -7.60 -6.17 -3.89
N PRO A 145 -8.84 -5.68 -3.72
CA PRO A 145 -9.12 -4.26 -3.67
C PRO A 145 -8.79 -3.67 -2.29
N ILE A 146 -8.41 -2.39 -2.27
CA ILE A 146 -8.38 -1.57 -1.07
C ILE A 146 -9.69 -0.79 -0.99
N VAL A 147 -10.32 -0.81 0.18
CA VAL A 147 -11.57 -0.09 0.48
C VAL A 147 -11.42 0.67 1.79
N SER A 148 -12.14 1.78 1.95
CA SER A 148 -12.08 2.58 3.18
C SER A 148 -13.45 2.74 3.87
N THR A 149 -14.54 2.34 3.17
CA THR A 149 -15.92 2.44 3.68
C THR A 149 -16.76 1.23 3.26
N ALA A 150 -17.82 0.95 4.02
CA ALA A 150 -18.80 -0.09 3.67
C ALA A 150 -19.43 0.16 2.29
N LYS A 151 -19.62 1.43 1.93
CA LYS A 151 -20.10 1.81 0.59
C LYS A 151 -19.12 1.40 -0.50
N SER A 152 -17.83 1.69 -0.36
CA SER A 152 -16.81 1.30 -1.36
C SER A 152 -16.67 -0.21 -1.47
N ALA A 153 -16.70 -0.94 -0.33
CA ALA A 153 -16.69 -2.39 -0.30
C ALA A 153 -17.91 -2.99 -1.06
N LEU A 154 -19.10 -2.46 -0.79
CA LEU A 154 -20.32 -2.91 -1.46
C LEU A 154 -20.27 -2.65 -2.97
N VAL A 155 -19.79 -1.48 -3.38
CA VAL A 155 -19.67 -1.12 -4.81
C VAL A 155 -18.72 -2.07 -5.52
N ILE A 156 -17.50 -2.25 -5.00
CA ILE A 156 -16.49 -3.07 -5.71
C ILE A 156 -16.91 -4.55 -5.77
N CYS A 157 -17.41 -5.11 -4.66
CA CYS A 157 -17.88 -6.50 -4.63
C CYS A 157 -19.05 -6.72 -5.59
N LYS A 158 -20.05 -5.81 -5.62
CA LYS A 158 -21.16 -5.89 -6.57
C LYS A 158 -20.70 -5.75 -8.03
N MET A 159 -19.73 -4.90 -8.33
CA MET A 159 -19.23 -4.72 -9.69
C MET A 159 -18.51 -5.99 -10.18
N TRP A 160 -17.65 -6.58 -9.33
CA TRP A 160 -16.98 -7.82 -9.68
C TRP A 160 -17.95 -8.99 -9.80
N ASP A 161 -18.91 -9.09 -8.89
CA ASP A 161 -19.98 -10.12 -8.94
C ASP A 161 -20.80 -10.02 -10.24
N ARG A 162 -21.29 -8.83 -10.59
CA ARG A 162 -22.17 -8.64 -11.77
C ARG A 162 -21.44 -8.78 -13.10
N LYS A 163 -20.22 -8.20 -13.20
CA LYS A 163 -19.48 -8.14 -14.47
C LYS A 163 -18.66 -9.40 -14.73
N TYR A 164 -18.11 -9.99 -13.68
CA TYR A 164 -17.11 -11.05 -13.81
C TYR A 164 -17.49 -12.36 -13.10
N HIS A 165 -18.64 -12.40 -12.42
CA HIS A 165 -19.09 -13.55 -11.61
C HIS A 165 -17.98 -14.02 -10.65
N ARG A 166 -17.34 -13.06 -9.97
CA ARG A 166 -16.17 -13.26 -9.12
C ARG A 166 -16.27 -12.38 -7.88
N ILE A 167 -15.60 -12.85 -6.79
CA ILE A 167 -15.36 -12.11 -5.56
C ILE A 167 -13.85 -11.82 -5.41
N PRO A 168 -13.45 -10.84 -4.57
CA PRO A 168 -12.06 -10.64 -4.17
C PRO A 168 -11.45 -11.89 -3.53
N ASP A 169 -10.14 -12.12 -3.76
CA ASP A 169 -9.41 -13.16 -3.04
C ASP A 169 -9.02 -12.70 -1.61
N LEU A 170 -8.99 -11.39 -1.39
CA LEU A 170 -8.73 -10.69 -0.13
C LEU A 170 -9.31 -9.28 -0.23
N VAL A 171 -9.71 -8.68 0.87
CA VAL A 171 -10.07 -7.25 0.97
C VAL A 171 -9.15 -6.56 1.96
N VAL A 172 -8.53 -5.45 1.56
CA VAL A 172 -7.76 -4.58 2.47
C VAL A 172 -8.64 -3.40 2.86
N ILE A 173 -8.85 -3.21 4.17
CA ILE A 173 -9.54 -2.04 4.74
C ILE A 173 -8.49 -1.01 5.13
N GLU A 174 -8.45 0.10 4.40
CA GLU A 174 -7.55 1.21 4.71
C GLU A 174 -8.25 2.21 5.61
N GLY A 175 -7.75 2.37 6.83
CA GLY A 175 -8.27 3.28 7.84
C GLY A 175 -7.77 4.72 7.72
N PRO A 176 -8.42 5.67 8.43
CA PRO A 176 -8.09 7.09 8.38
C PRO A 176 -6.73 7.44 8.97
N LEU A 177 -6.08 6.52 9.68
CA LEU A 177 -4.72 6.67 10.22
C LEU A 177 -3.62 6.19 9.27
N ALA A 178 -3.97 5.75 8.06
CA ALA A 178 -3.03 5.31 7.04
C ALA A 178 -2.10 6.45 6.57
N GLY A 179 -1.05 6.08 5.87
CA GLY A 179 -0.08 6.99 5.27
C GLY A 179 -0.24 7.12 3.76
N GLY A 180 0.40 8.12 3.18
CA GLY A 180 0.27 8.38 1.76
C GLY A 180 -1.09 8.95 1.39
N HIS A 181 -1.58 8.61 0.20
CA HIS A 181 -2.91 9.02 -0.24
C HIS A 181 -4.00 8.31 0.56
N LEU A 182 -4.96 9.06 1.06
CA LEU A 182 -6.04 8.56 1.90
C LEU A 182 -7.33 8.41 1.09
N GLY A 183 -8.01 7.27 1.24
CA GLY A 183 -9.29 6.97 0.59
C GLY A 183 -10.48 7.71 1.21
N PHE A 184 -10.27 8.86 1.82
CA PHE A 184 -11.23 9.69 2.53
C PHE A 184 -11.21 11.12 2.00
N THR A 185 -12.32 11.85 2.14
CA THR A 185 -12.30 13.32 2.05
C THR A 185 -11.80 13.93 3.36
N ARG A 186 -11.44 15.24 3.36
CA ARG A 186 -11.04 15.91 4.58
C ARG A 186 -12.16 15.95 5.62
N GLU A 187 -13.40 16.11 5.17
CA GLU A 187 -14.59 16.10 6.02
C GLU A 187 -14.77 14.72 6.69
N GLN A 188 -14.52 13.64 5.96
CA GLN A 188 -14.55 12.29 6.53
C GLN A 188 -13.42 12.07 7.55
N LEU A 189 -12.20 12.53 7.24
CA LEU A 189 -11.08 12.46 8.20
C LEU A 189 -11.41 13.27 9.47
N ALA A 190 -11.94 14.46 9.33
CA ALA A 190 -12.35 15.31 10.45
C ALA A 190 -13.46 14.65 11.30
N ALA A 191 -14.40 13.96 10.66
CA ALA A 191 -15.45 13.23 11.37
C ALA A 191 -14.91 12.12 12.28
N TYR A 192 -13.76 11.52 11.93
CA TYR A 192 -13.04 10.55 12.76
C TYR A 192 -11.98 11.20 13.66
N GLY A 193 -11.86 12.54 13.69
CA GLY A 193 -10.78 13.22 14.41
C GLY A 193 -9.38 12.94 13.89
N ALA A 194 -9.26 12.54 12.61
CA ALA A 194 -8.01 12.13 11.96
C ALA A 194 -7.39 13.21 11.05
N ASP A 195 -8.00 14.40 10.92
CA ASP A 195 -7.50 15.54 10.13
C ASP A 195 -6.83 16.61 11.04
N THR A 196 -5.94 16.18 11.94
CA THR A 196 -5.24 17.08 12.86
C THR A 196 -3.79 16.64 13.08
N ASP A 197 -2.95 17.56 13.56
CA ASP A 197 -1.58 17.30 14.05
C ASP A 197 -1.55 16.69 15.48
N GLN A 198 -2.71 16.44 16.07
CA GLN A 198 -2.88 15.81 17.38
C GLN A 198 -3.77 14.57 17.29
N VAL A 199 -3.61 13.82 16.21
CA VAL A 199 -4.45 12.67 15.88
C VAL A 199 -4.51 11.62 17.00
N THR A 200 -3.45 11.46 17.78
CA THR A 200 -3.41 10.54 18.94
C THR A 200 -4.40 10.92 20.04
N LYS A 201 -4.83 12.19 20.11
CA LYS A 201 -5.78 12.70 21.11
C LYS A 201 -7.20 12.85 20.58
N THR A 202 -7.33 13.06 19.28
CA THR A 202 -8.60 13.44 18.64
C THR A 202 -9.28 12.30 17.91
N TYR A 203 -8.53 11.23 17.59
CA TYR A 203 -9.06 10.10 16.84
C TYR A 203 -10.14 9.33 17.59
N ASP A 204 -11.31 9.21 16.97
CA ASP A 204 -12.41 8.41 17.47
C ASP A 204 -12.33 6.98 16.90
N GLU A 205 -11.57 6.13 17.60
CA GLU A 205 -11.38 4.72 17.25
C GLU A 205 -12.73 3.97 17.18
N LYS A 206 -13.64 4.24 18.12
CA LYS A 206 -14.93 3.55 18.18
C LYS A 206 -15.81 3.85 16.97
N ALA A 207 -15.81 5.11 16.52
CA ALA A 207 -16.57 5.50 15.33
C ALA A 207 -16.05 4.78 14.07
N TYR A 208 -14.71 4.60 13.95
CA TYR A 208 -14.16 3.87 12.80
C TYR A 208 -14.30 2.35 12.95
N ASP A 209 -14.27 1.81 14.15
CA ASP A 209 -14.57 0.39 14.42
C ASP A 209 -15.96 -0.03 13.90
N GLU A 210 -16.96 0.85 14.04
CA GLU A 210 -18.29 0.59 13.48
C GLU A 210 -18.27 0.55 11.95
N GLU A 211 -17.48 1.39 11.30
CA GLU A 211 -17.28 1.35 9.84
C GLU A 211 -16.59 0.05 9.42
N ILE A 212 -15.55 -0.39 10.15
CA ILE A 212 -14.87 -1.66 9.92
C ILE A 212 -15.85 -2.83 10.01
N ARG A 213 -16.69 -2.88 11.06
CA ARG A 213 -17.72 -3.90 11.20
C ARG A 213 -18.72 -3.86 10.05
N GLY A 214 -19.08 -2.66 9.60
CA GLY A 214 -19.91 -2.43 8.41
C GLY A 214 -19.29 -3.02 7.14
N ILE A 215 -17.99 -2.81 6.91
CA ILE A 215 -17.25 -3.36 5.77
C ILE A 215 -17.22 -4.89 5.85
N ILE A 216 -16.86 -5.45 7.00
CA ILE A 216 -16.81 -6.92 7.21
C ILE A 216 -18.19 -7.55 6.97
N LYS A 217 -19.26 -6.90 7.44
CA LYS A 217 -20.64 -7.36 7.18
C LYS A 217 -20.97 -7.39 5.70
N VAL A 218 -20.52 -6.39 4.92
CA VAL A 218 -20.67 -6.38 3.46
C VAL A 218 -19.91 -7.56 2.83
N VAL A 219 -18.65 -7.77 3.22
CA VAL A 219 -17.82 -8.87 2.68
C VAL A 219 -18.49 -10.23 2.96
N LYS A 220 -18.99 -10.45 4.15
CA LYS A 220 -19.70 -11.70 4.55
C LYS A 220 -20.91 -12.02 3.68
N GLN A 221 -21.67 -11.03 3.18
CA GLN A 221 -22.77 -11.27 2.25
C GLN A 221 -22.30 -11.94 0.94
N PHE A 222 -21.09 -11.60 0.48
CA PHE A 222 -20.53 -12.20 -0.72
C PHE A 222 -19.86 -13.54 -0.43
N GLU A 223 -19.28 -13.74 0.77
CA GLU A 223 -18.81 -15.06 1.22
C GLU A 223 -19.94 -16.07 1.22
N GLU A 224 -21.08 -15.72 1.82
CA GLU A 224 -22.29 -16.56 1.85
C GLU A 224 -22.79 -16.88 0.44
N LYS A 225 -22.87 -15.86 -0.44
CA LYS A 225 -23.30 -16.03 -1.83
C LYS A 225 -22.46 -17.01 -2.61
N TYR A 226 -21.14 -16.97 -2.42
CA TYR A 226 -20.16 -17.77 -3.17
C TYR A 226 -19.70 -19.03 -2.41
N ASN A 227 -20.15 -19.20 -1.18
CA ASN A 227 -19.71 -20.27 -0.26
C ASN A 227 -18.16 -20.33 -0.19
N SER A 228 -17.52 -19.18 -0.06
CA SER A 228 -16.06 -19.04 -0.08
C SER A 228 -15.62 -17.91 0.85
N HIS A 229 -14.64 -18.18 1.70
CA HIS A 229 -14.08 -17.15 2.60
C HIS A 229 -13.31 -16.09 1.83
N ILE A 230 -13.52 -14.82 2.19
CA ILE A 230 -12.79 -13.64 1.69
C ILE A 230 -12.06 -13.04 2.89
N PRO A 231 -10.78 -13.35 3.10
CA PRO A 231 -10.05 -12.79 4.22
C PRO A 231 -10.03 -11.26 4.15
N VAL A 232 -10.14 -10.64 5.33
CA VAL A 232 -10.13 -9.19 5.50
C VAL A 232 -8.89 -8.78 6.27
N VAL A 233 -8.17 -7.80 5.76
CA VAL A 233 -6.94 -7.27 6.37
C VAL A 233 -7.10 -5.79 6.69
N LEU A 234 -6.80 -5.40 7.95
CA LEU A 234 -6.86 -4.02 8.42
C LEU A 234 -5.55 -3.29 8.20
N ALA A 235 -5.62 -2.09 7.65
CA ALA A 235 -4.49 -1.19 7.40
C ALA A 235 -4.75 0.20 7.99
N GLY A 236 -3.67 0.90 8.35
CA GLY A 236 -3.73 2.24 8.91
C GLY A 236 -3.82 2.26 10.44
N GLY A 237 -2.80 2.84 11.08
CA GLY A 237 -2.72 2.95 12.53
C GLY A 237 -2.13 1.71 13.24
N ILE A 238 -1.91 0.61 12.56
CA ILE A 238 -1.30 -0.59 13.15
C ILE A 238 0.18 -0.35 13.43
N TYR A 239 0.56 -0.43 14.71
CA TYR A 239 1.91 -0.16 15.17
C TYR A 239 2.41 -1.13 16.23
N THR A 240 1.56 -1.61 17.13
CA THR A 240 1.88 -2.51 18.24
C THR A 240 1.13 -3.84 18.13
N HIS A 241 1.50 -4.81 18.99
CA HIS A 241 0.80 -6.08 19.12
C HIS A 241 -0.68 -5.87 19.51
N GLU A 242 -0.95 -4.94 20.42
CA GLU A 242 -2.33 -4.63 20.85
C GLU A 242 -3.19 -4.13 19.67
N ASN A 243 -2.62 -3.36 18.74
CA ASN A 243 -3.35 -2.97 17.53
C ASN A 243 -3.65 -4.18 16.64
N VAL A 244 -2.76 -5.16 16.59
CA VAL A 244 -3.02 -6.41 15.86
C VAL A 244 -4.12 -7.22 16.54
N GLU A 245 -4.07 -7.38 17.87
CA GLU A 245 -5.13 -8.06 18.63
C GLU A 245 -6.49 -7.37 18.44
N HIS A 246 -6.54 -6.04 18.54
CA HIS A 246 -7.77 -5.27 18.31
C HIS A 246 -8.34 -5.49 16.89
N ALA A 247 -7.48 -5.51 15.86
CA ALA A 247 -7.90 -5.82 14.50
C ALA A 247 -8.56 -7.21 14.39
N MET A 248 -7.97 -8.22 15.05
CA MET A 248 -8.54 -9.57 15.09
C MET A 248 -9.86 -9.64 15.87
N GLU A 249 -10.01 -8.86 16.95
CA GLU A 249 -11.26 -8.76 17.72
C GLU A 249 -12.39 -8.13 16.91
N LEU A 250 -12.08 -7.20 16.01
CA LEU A 250 -13.03 -6.64 15.05
C LEU A 250 -13.46 -7.64 13.96
N GLY A 251 -12.72 -8.75 13.82
CA GLY A 251 -13.02 -9.82 12.87
C GLY A 251 -12.16 -9.80 11.61
N ALA A 252 -11.01 -9.12 11.64
CA ALA A 252 -10.00 -9.23 10.58
C ALA A 252 -9.25 -10.57 10.64
N ASP A 253 -8.72 -11.01 9.51
CA ASP A 253 -7.87 -12.19 9.36
C ASP A 253 -6.38 -11.84 9.40
N GLY A 254 -6.04 -10.54 9.28
CA GLY A 254 -4.67 -10.05 9.27
C GLY A 254 -4.59 -8.54 9.30
N VAL A 255 -3.36 -8.03 9.26
CA VAL A 255 -3.06 -6.60 9.24
C VAL A 255 -2.13 -6.24 8.09
N GLN A 256 -2.26 -5.02 7.57
CA GLN A 256 -1.29 -4.43 6.63
C GLN A 256 -0.58 -3.26 7.31
N VAL A 257 0.75 -3.28 7.32
CA VAL A 257 1.60 -2.35 8.02
C VAL A 257 2.60 -1.70 7.06
N GLY A 258 2.71 -0.38 7.12
CA GLY A 258 3.69 0.38 6.31
C GLY A 258 4.77 1.01 7.19
N THR A 259 4.38 1.95 8.03
CA THR A 259 5.25 2.84 8.82
C THR A 259 6.38 2.13 9.56
N ARG A 260 6.07 1.05 10.30
CA ARG A 260 7.08 0.25 11.04
C ARG A 260 8.17 -0.32 10.13
N PHE A 261 7.83 -0.68 8.90
CA PHE A 261 8.80 -1.25 7.96
C PHE A 261 9.70 -0.21 7.30
N VAL A 262 9.37 1.09 7.36
CA VAL A 262 10.23 2.15 6.82
C VAL A 262 11.55 2.24 7.57
N THR A 263 11.51 2.15 8.89
CA THR A 263 12.70 2.23 9.75
C THR A 263 13.35 0.85 9.97
N THR A 264 13.30 -0.02 8.96
CA THR A 264 14.03 -1.28 8.98
C THR A 264 15.30 -1.21 8.15
N ARG A 265 16.26 -2.11 8.46
CA ARG A 265 17.52 -2.22 7.69
C ARG A 265 17.25 -2.60 6.24
N GLU A 266 16.26 -3.47 6.03
CA GLU A 266 15.91 -4.04 4.73
C GLU A 266 15.05 -3.10 3.87
N CYS A 267 14.47 -2.05 4.42
CA CYS A 267 13.74 -1.04 3.64
C CYS A 267 14.64 -0.42 2.59
N ASP A 268 14.12 -0.29 1.35
CA ASP A 268 14.87 0.18 0.18
C ASP A 268 15.07 1.71 0.16
N ALA A 269 14.45 2.44 1.12
CA ALA A 269 14.61 3.86 1.29
C ALA A 269 16.04 4.24 1.72
N PRO A 270 16.58 5.40 1.28
CA PRO A 270 17.88 5.90 1.75
C PRO A 270 17.85 6.22 3.25
N MET A 271 19.03 6.24 3.87
CA MET A 271 19.14 6.47 5.32
C MET A 271 18.58 7.83 5.74
N SER A 272 18.72 8.87 4.91
CA SER A 272 18.13 10.18 5.15
C SER A 272 16.61 10.14 5.28
N TYR A 273 15.92 9.34 4.44
CA TYR A 273 14.47 9.12 4.53
C TYR A 273 14.09 8.45 5.87
N LYS A 274 14.83 7.39 6.25
CA LYS A 274 14.61 6.69 7.53
C LYS A 274 14.85 7.63 8.71
N GLN A 275 15.90 8.47 8.63
CA GLN A 275 16.22 9.46 9.66
C GLN A 275 15.10 10.48 9.84
N ALA A 276 14.46 10.93 8.75
CA ALA A 276 13.30 11.83 8.85
C ALA A 276 12.14 11.23 9.64
N TYR A 277 11.95 9.90 9.62
CA TYR A 277 10.97 9.22 10.48
C TYR A 277 11.42 9.19 11.94
N LEU A 278 12.71 8.95 12.20
CA LEU A 278 13.24 8.91 13.57
C LEU A 278 13.23 10.30 14.24
N ASP A 279 13.37 11.35 13.45
CA ASP A 279 13.38 12.74 13.94
C ASP A 279 11.97 13.35 14.05
N ALA A 280 10.96 12.73 13.41
CA ALA A 280 9.61 13.27 13.35
C ALA A 280 8.93 13.23 14.72
N THR A 281 8.28 14.33 15.06
CA THR A 281 7.38 14.45 16.22
C THR A 281 5.91 14.40 15.78
N GLU A 282 4.99 14.27 16.73
CA GLU A 282 3.54 14.27 16.41
C GLU A 282 3.11 15.51 15.60
N LYS A 283 3.70 16.68 15.90
CA LYS A 283 3.40 17.94 15.22
C LYS A 283 3.86 18.01 13.76
N ASP A 284 4.79 17.13 13.40
CA ASP A 284 5.32 17.05 12.03
C ASP A 284 4.45 16.18 11.12
N ILE A 285 3.49 15.43 11.70
CA ILE A 285 2.60 14.57 10.93
C ILE A 285 1.38 15.38 10.48
N VAL A 286 1.31 15.69 9.19
CA VAL A 286 0.29 16.58 8.63
C VAL A 286 -0.52 15.95 7.51
N ILE A 287 -1.74 16.47 7.29
CA ILE A 287 -2.53 16.16 6.11
C ILE A 287 -2.32 17.26 5.06
N THR A 288 -1.73 16.87 3.94
CA THR A 288 -1.48 17.74 2.78
C THR A 288 -2.44 17.46 1.63
N LYS A 289 -2.63 18.44 0.76
CA LYS A 289 -3.35 18.26 -0.52
C LYS A 289 -2.38 17.72 -1.55
N SER A 290 -2.59 16.47 -1.95
CA SER A 290 -1.77 15.88 -3.00
C SER A 290 -2.19 16.37 -4.41
N PRO A 291 -1.25 16.49 -5.36
CA PRO A 291 -1.55 16.76 -6.77
C PRO A 291 -2.51 15.78 -7.43
N VAL A 292 -2.70 14.60 -6.87
CA VAL A 292 -3.67 13.60 -7.35
C VAL A 292 -5.11 13.86 -6.91
N GLY A 293 -5.36 14.96 -6.17
CA GLY A 293 -6.69 15.35 -5.73
C GLY A 293 -7.19 14.68 -4.43
N MET A 294 -6.40 13.76 -3.85
CA MET A 294 -6.71 13.10 -2.58
C MET A 294 -5.93 13.76 -1.43
N PRO A 295 -6.46 13.78 -0.19
CA PRO A 295 -5.64 14.08 0.97
C PRO A 295 -4.48 13.09 1.09
N GLY A 296 -3.34 13.57 1.59
CA GLY A 296 -2.18 12.71 1.85
C GLY A 296 -1.59 12.98 3.22
N ARG A 297 -1.22 11.93 3.98
CA ARG A 297 -0.51 12.12 5.24
C ARG A 297 0.98 12.02 5.01
N ALA A 298 1.72 13.02 5.52
CA ALA A 298 3.15 13.17 5.29
C ALA A 298 3.85 13.79 6.50
N ILE A 299 5.17 13.64 6.54
CA ILE A 299 6.03 14.39 7.46
C ILE A 299 6.21 15.80 6.89
N ARG A 300 5.93 16.81 7.72
CA ARG A 300 6.15 18.23 7.40
C ARG A 300 7.65 18.50 7.20
N ASN A 301 7.98 19.21 6.14
CA ASN A 301 9.33 19.62 5.81
C ASN A 301 9.31 20.94 5.01
N VAL A 302 10.49 21.48 4.71
CA VAL A 302 10.66 22.73 3.93
C VAL A 302 9.92 22.66 2.60
N PHE A 303 9.89 21.51 1.93
CA PHE A 303 9.18 21.34 0.66
C PHE A 303 7.68 21.56 0.81
N LEU A 304 7.03 20.94 1.81
CA LEU A 304 5.60 21.09 2.04
C LEU A 304 5.24 22.52 2.46
N ASP A 305 6.06 23.15 3.30
CA ASP A 305 5.86 24.55 3.69
C ASP A 305 5.92 25.48 2.47
N ASN A 306 6.92 25.30 1.61
CA ASN A 306 7.07 26.09 0.39
C ASN A 306 5.93 25.84 -0.62
N THR A 307 5.47 24.61 -0.78
CA THR A 307 4.43 24.25 -1.76
C THR A 307 3.02 24.56 -1.30
N SER A 308 2.83 24.88 -0.03
CA SER A 308 1.54 25.38 0.49
C SER A 308 1.20 26.78 -0.03
N GLU A 309 2.20 27.62 -0.27
CA GLU A 309 2.08 29.00 -0.70
C GLU A 309 2.51 29.23 -2.16
N ASN A 310 3.44 28.42 -2.65
CA ASN A 310 4.07 28.63 -3.96
C ASN A 310 3.94 27.38 -4.83
N ARG A 311 3.90 27.60 -6.14
CA ARG A 311 3.94 26.53 -7.11
C ARG A 311 5.39 26.26 -7.52
N VAL A 312 5.78 24.96 -7.49
CA VAL A 312 7.07 24.52 -8.04
C VAL A 312 6.97 24.35 -9.55
N LYS A 313 7.90 24.91 -10.30
CA LYS A 313 7.97 24.76 -11.75
C LYS A 313 8.14 23.29 -12.13
N ILE A 314 7.27 22.79 -13.00
CA ILE A 314 7.33 21.44 -13.53
C ILE A 314 8.09 21.48 -14.85
N GLU A 315 9.33 20.96 -14.84
CA GLU A 315 10.21 20.96 -16.01
C GLU A 315 9.96 19.74 -16.90
N HIS A 316 9.54 18.63 -16.32
CA HIS A 316 9.28 17.37 -17.02
C HIS A 316 8.00 16.70 -16.54
N CYS A 317 7.21 16.13 -17.48
CA CYS A 317 6.02 15.35 -17.17
C CYS A 317 6.31 13.86 -17.37
N TYR A 318 6.25 13.08 -16.29
CA TYR A 318 6.47 11.63 -16.28
C TYR A 318 5.29 10.82 -16.79
N GLN A 319 4.19 11.45 -17.15
CA GLN A 319 2.94 10.80 -17.58
C GLN A 319 2.47 9.70 -16.62
N CYS A 320 2.58 9.97 -15.32
CA CYS A 320 2.38 8.97 -14.26
C CYS A 320 0.91 8.69 -13.91
N LEU A 321 0.03 9.66 -14.10
CA LEU A 321 -1.38 9.62 -13.67
C LEU A 321 -2.33 9.93 -14.81
N GLU A 322 -3.53 9.31 -14.80
CA GLU A 322 -4.56 9.53 -15.85
C GLU A 322 -5.11 10.97 -15.86
N HIS A 323 -5.34 11.55 -14.69
CA HIS A 323 -6.03 12.83 -14.55
C HIS A 323 -5.13 13.93 -13.99
N CYS A 324 -3.83 13.91 -14.32
CA CYS A 324 -2.90 14.95 -13.91
C CYS A 324 -2.84 16.07 -14.96
N ASP A 325 -3.10 17.32 -14.53
CA ASP A 325 -2.84 18.52 -15.35
C ASP A 325 -1.61 19.26 -14.80
N PRO A 326 -0.44 19.12 -15.45
CA PRO A 326 0.79 19.77 -15.01
C PRO A 326 0.71 21.31 -14.95
N LYS A 327 -0.30 21.92 -15.60
CA LYS A 327 -0.49 23.38 -15.56
C LYS A 327 -1.19 23.85 -14.29
N ASN A 328 -1.94 22.99 -13.60
CA ASN A 328 -2.80 23.37 -12.49
C ASN A 328 -2.42 22.73 -11.14
N ILE A 329 -1.43 21.84 -11.10
CA ILE A 329 -0.95 21.22 -9.85
C ILE A 329 0.18 22.03 -9.20
N PRO A 330 0.31 22.00 -7.86
CA PRO A 330 1.33 22.77 -7.14
C PRO A 330 2.76 22.26 -7.40
N TYR A 331 2.94 20.96 -7.64
CA TYR A 331 4.24 20.31 -7.92
C TYR A 331 4.03 18.96 -8.62
N CYS A 332 5.07 18.43 -9.25
CA CYS A 332 5.04 17.07 -9.81
C CYS A 332 5.25 16.04 -8.70
N ILE A 333 4.22 15.20 -8.45
CA ILE A 333 4.27 14.20 -7.39
C ILE A 333 5.35 13.14 -7.64
N THR A 334 5.54 12.70 -8.88
CA THR A 334 6.62 11.76 -9.23
C THR A 334 7.98 12.34 -8.86
N LYS A 335 8.27 13.58 -9.23
CA LYS A 335 9.55 14.20 -8.89
C LYS A 335 9.75 14.32 -7.39
N ALA A 336 8.72 14.78 -6.65
CA ALA A 336 8.81 14.93 -5.21
C ALA A 336 9.02 13.58 -4.47
N LEU A 337 8.38 12.50 -4.94
CA LEU A 337 8.57 11.17 -4.36
C LEU A 337 9.91 10.54 -4.80
N SER A 338 10.37 10.78 -6.04
CA SER A 338 11.69 10.31 -6.48
C SER A 338 12.81 11.02 -5.72
N ASN A 339 12.70 12.33 -5.48
CA ASN A 339 13.64 13.07 -4.64
C ASN A 339 13.74 12.44 -3.24
N ALA A 340 12.59 12.04 -2.64
CA ALA A 340 12.59 11.34 -1.37
C ALA A 340 13.39 10.03 -1.41
N ALA A 341 13.19 9.24 -2.47
CA ALA A 341 13.89 7.97 -2.68
C ALA A 341 15.37 8.13 -3.06
N GLU A 342 15.77 9.30 -3.51
CA GLU A 342 17.16 9.69 -3.81
C GLU A 342 17.86 10.37 -2.62
N GLY A 343 17.08 10.72 -1.56
CA GLY A 343 17.60 11.34 -0.34
C GLY A 343 17.66 12.86 -0.34
N ASP A 344 17.13 13.52 -1.38
CA ASP A 344 16.97 14.98 -1.45
C ASP A 344 15.67 15.39 -0.71
N LEU A 345 15.77 15.53 0.61
CA LEU A 345 14.61 15.78 1.47
C LEU A 345 14.08 17.23 1.38
N ASP A 346 14.89 18.18 0.95
CA ASP A 346 14.50 19.59 0.82
C ASP A 346 13.52 19.80 -0.35
N HIS A 347 13.49 18.90 -1.31
CA HIS A 347 12.58 18.91 -2.46
C HIS A 347 11.64 17.70 -2.50
N ALA A 348 11.45 17.04 -1.36
CA ALA A 348 10.78 15.76 -1.28
C ALA A 348 9.42 15.80 -0.58
N LEU A 349 8.49 14.97 -1.05
CA LEU A 349 7.28 14.61 -0.32
C LEU A 349 7.54 13.32 0.47
N LEU A 350 7.47 13.40 1.79
CA LEU A 350 7.72 12.28 2.70
C LEU A 350 6.39 11.72 3.23
N PHE A 351 5.75 10.82 2.50
CA PHE A 351 4.54 10.16 2.97
C PHE A 351 4.80 9.29 4.19
N CYS A 352 3.89 9.32 5.17
CA CYS A 352 3.98 8.54 6.40
C CYS A 352 2.59 8.21 6.94
N GLY A 353 2.47 7.20 7.80
CA GLY A 353 1.28 6.96 8.61
C GLY A 353 1.25 7.84 9.87
N SER A 354 0.11 7.87 10.57
CA SER A 354 -0.06 8.67 11.80
C SER A 354 0.95 8.34 12.90
N ASN A 355 1.43 7.10 12.95
CA ASN A 355 2.37 6.60 13.95
C ASN A 355 3.85 6.79 13.57
N ALA A 356 4.21 7.56 12.53
CA ALA A 356 5.60 7.74 12.14
C ALA A 356 6.46 8.35 13.26
N CYS A 357 5.89 9.27 14.03
CA CYS A 357 6.55 9.89 15.19
C CYS A 357 6.87 8.93 16.35
N ARG A 358 6.41 7.67 16.29
CA ARG A 358 6.73 6.64 17.29
C ARG A 358 7.97 5.81 16.92
N CYS A 359 8.48 5.97 15.70
CA CYS A 359 9.71 5.31 15.26
C CYS A 359 10.90 5.93 16.00
N ASP A 360 11.66 5.16 16.76
CA ASP A 360 12.75 5.61 17.62
C ASP A 360 14.11 4.96 17.28
N ARG A 361 14.12 3.94 16.42
CA ARG A 361 15.33 3.20 16.04
C ARG A 361 15.19 2.50 14.70
N ILE A 362 16.33 2.06 14.16
CA ILE A 362 16.38 1.14 13.02
C ILE A 362 16.31 -0.30 13.53
N GLU A 363 15.28 -1.01 13.11
CA GLU A 363 15.01 -2.41 13.44
C GLU A 363 15.37 -3.34 12.26
N THR A 364 15.21 -4.64 12.44
CA THR A 364 15.12 -5.60 11.32
C THR A 364 13.66 -5.92 11.02
N VAL A 365 13.38 -6.44 9.84
CA VAL A 365 12.03 -6.95 9.49
C VAL A 365 11.59 -8.04 10.47
N GLU A 366 12.51 -8.90 10.91
CA GLU A 366 12.22 -9.97 11.88
C GLU A 366 11.82 -9.39 13.24
N ASP A 367 12.50 -8.34 13.72
CA ASP A 367 12.16 -7.63 14.97
C ASP A 367 10.74 -7.05 14.89
N VAL A 368 10.42 -6.36 13.78
CA VAL A 368 9.10 -5.76 13.58
C VAL A 368 7.99 -6.81 13.54
N ILE A 369 8.19 -7.91 12.82
CA ILE A 369 7.20 -8.99 12.76
C ILE A 369 7.07 -9.68 14.13
N GLY A 370 8.19 -9.92 14.82
CA GLY A 370 8.19 -10.49 16.16
C GLY A 370 7.39 -9.66 17.16
N ASP A 371 7.61 -8.35 17.16
CA ASP A 371 6.90 -7.41 18.01
C ASP A 371 5.40 -7.35 17.70
N LEU A 372 5.03 -7.25 16.41
CA LEU A 372 3.65 -7.28 15.99
C LEU A 372 2.92 -8.59 16.36
N MET A 373 3.65 -9.70 16.42
CA MET A 373 3.09 -11.01 16.78
C MET A 373 3.13 -11.28 18.29
N GLY A 374 3.69 -10.36 19.12
CA GLY A 374 3.87 -10.58 20.53
C GLY A 374 4.83 -11.74 20.85
N VAL A 375 5.73 -12.06 19.95
CA VAL A 375 6.78 -13.06 20.14
C VAL A 375 8.03 -12.29 20.51
N ALA A 376 8.40 -12.33 21.81
CA ALA A 376 9.66 -11.76 22.24
C ALA A 376 10.81 -12.38 21.46
N GLY A 377 11.66 -11.52 20.84
CA GLY A 377 12.88 -11.93 20.19
C GLY A 377 13.94 -12.42 21.18
#